data_b2ddf7ad1d9d6a3c381c8b8a52cf511c
#
_entry.id   b2ddf7ad1d9d6a3c381c8b8a52cf511c
#
_cell.length_a   1.000
_cell.length_b   1.000
_cell.length_c   1.000
_cell.angle_alpha   90.00
_cell.angle_beta   90.00
_cell.angle_gamma   90.00
#
_symmetry.space_group_name_H-M   'P 1'
#
loop_
_entity.id
_entity.type
_entity.pdbx_description
1 polymer ?
#
loop_
_entity_poly.entity_id
_entity_poly.type
_entity_poly.pdbx_seq_one_letter_code
_entity_poly.pdbx_strand_id
1 'polypeptide(L)'
;LPNRMLLMDRMHHALAAAQRHQQGGALLFIDLDNFKQLNDTLGHDQGDLLLQQVAERLGHCVRSVDTVARLGGDEFVVMLEELSASGDDLVLQARSVGEKILNMLSMPYPLQGYQYRSTPSVGIAPFTGTESTTVSELLKQADLAMYQAKAAGRNTLRFFDPQMQAVVTARAALETDLRAALAQDEFFLHFQPQLRQSGAIAGVEALLRWKHTQRGMVPPSDFIALAEETGLIVPLGRWVLHHACKLLASWQNDPLRRDLTMAVNVSSSQFRSPSFVDDVARVLAITGAPSGQLKLELTESVLVEDMESTIATMEALRAYGVGFSLDDFGTGYSSLSYLKRMPLDQLKIDQSFVRDVLSDPNDAAIVHTIIGLSRSLGLDV
;
A
#
# COMPACT_ATOMS: atom_id res chain seq x y z
N LEU A 1 30.10 10.34 8.51
CA LEU A 1 29.58 10.97 7.28
C LEU A 1 29.34 12.48 7.50
N PRO A 2 29.41 13.32 6.44
CA PRO A 2 28.91 14.67 6.39
C PRO A 2 27.48 14.78 6.92
N ASN A 3 27.21 15.83 7.71
CA ASN A 3 25.87 16.20 8.13
C ASN A 3 25.21 17.10 7.07
N ARG A 4 23.94 17.50 7.32
CA ARG A 4 23.17 18.35 6.41
C ARG A 4 23.89 19.65 6.02
N MET A 5 24.55 20.32 6.99
CA MET A 5 25.22 21.59 6.75
C MET A 5 26.40 21.43 5.79
N LEU A 6 27.24 20.42 6.02
CA LEU A 6 28.39 20.14 5.16
C LEU A 6 27.97 19.64 3.77
N LEU A 7 26.87 18.88 3.69
CA LEU A 7 26.30 18.47 2.40
C LEU A 7 25.88 19.69 1.58
N MET A 8 25.14 20.62 2.21
CA MET A 8 24.68 21.85 1.53
C MET A 8 25.84 22.67 0.98
N ASP A 9 26.91 22.83 1.77
CA ASP A 9 28.12 23.53 1.34
C ASP A 9 28.77 22.83 0.13
N ARG A 10 28.96 21.51 0.19
CA ARG A 10 29.51 20.73 -0.93
C ARG A 10 28.64 20.79 -2.17
N MET A 11 27.31 20.74 -2.03
CA MET A 11 26.37 20.85 -3.15
C MET A 11 26.50 22.21 -3.86
N HIS A 12 26.65 23.31 -3.11
CA HIS A 12 26.90 24.62 -3.70
C HIS A 12 28.19 24.63 -4.51
N HIS A 13 29.25 24.02 -3.99
CA HIS A 13 30.52 23.92 -4.70
C HIS A 13 30.43 23.05 -5.95
N ALA A 14 29.72 21.89 -5.88
CA ALA A 14 29.53 20.99 -7.02
C ALA A 14 28.73 21.62 -8.14
N LEU A 15 27.62 22.32 -7.83
CA LEU A 15 26.83 23.04 -8.83
C LEU A 15 27.64 24.15 -9.51
N ALA A 16 28.42 24.92 -8.72
CA ALA A 16 29.31 25.95 -9.29
C ALA A 16 30.44 25.36 -10.14
N ALA A 17 30.98 24.19 -9.80
CA ALA A 17 31.97 23.46 -10.58
C ALA A 17 31.37 22.91 -11.88
N ALA A 18 30.18 22.28 -11.81
CA ALA A 18 29.46 21.81 -12.98
C ALA A 18 29.21 22.92 -14.02
N GLN A 19 28.81 24.11 -13.55
CA GLN A 19 28.63 25.28 -14.43
C GLN A 19 29.93 25.71 -15.10
N ARG A 20 31.04 25.74 -14.34
CA ARG A 20 32.36 26.19 -14.90
C ARG A 20 32.94 25.19 -15.87
N HIS A 21 32.79 23.89 -15.59
CA HIS A 21 33.45 22.84 -16.39
C HIS A 21 32.51 22.20 -17.42
N GLN A 22 31.23 22.66 -17.46
CA GLN A 22 30.17 22.09 -18.30
C GLN A 22 30.03 20.55 -18.12
N GLN A 23 30.16 20.12 -16.89
CA GLN A 23 29.97 18.72 -16.48
C GLN A 23 28.58 18.51 -15.87
N GLY A 24 28.17 17.25 -15.78
CA GLY A 24 26.95 16.84 -15.11
C GLY A 24 27.24 16.27 -13.72
N GLY A 25 26.19 16.10 -12.96
CA GLY A 25 26.18 15.39 -11.68
C GLY A 25 24.79 14.82 -11.38
N ALA A 26 24.68 14.09 -10.29
CA ALA A 26 23.39 13.58 -9.83
C ALA A 26 23.31 13.57 -8.32
N LEU A 27 22.14 13.89 -7.77
CA LEU A 27 21.82 13.73 -6.38
C LEU A 27 20.93 12.49 -6.20
N LEU A 28 21.36 11.57 -5.33
CA LEU A 28 20.61 10.39 -4.97
C LEU A 28 20.10 10.57 -3.53
N PHE A 29 18.79 10.57 -3.33
CA PHE A 29 18.17 10.55 -2.01
C PHE A 29 17.79 9.11 -1.69
N ILE A 30 18.17 8.61 -0.53
CA ILE A 30 18.09 7.20 -0.15
C ILE A 30 17.41 7.11 1.21
N ASP A 31 16.40 6.28 1.32
CA ASP A 31 15.69 5.99 2.55
C ASP A 31 15.64 4.47 2.76
N LEU A 32 15.85 4.03 4.00
CA LEU A 32 15.84 2.60 4.34
C LEU A 32 14.42 2.14 4.61
N ASP A 33 13.94 1.23 3.78
CA ASP A 33 12.59 0.69 3.92
C ASP A 33 12.39 -0.01 5.28
N ASN A 34 11.29 0.31 5.95
CA ASN A 34 10.86 -0.28 7.22
C ASN A 34 11.86 -0.10 8.39
N PHE A 35 12.75 0.89 8.37
CA PHE A 35 13.71 1.15 9.44
C PHE A 35 13.05 1.40 10.80
N LYS A 36 11.92 2.10 10.83
CA LYS A 36 11.13 2.30 12.05
C LYS A 36 10.70 0.98 12.68
N GLN A 37 10.23 0.03 11.86
CA GLN A 37 9.81 -1.30 12.33
C GLN A 37 10.99 -2.07 12.96
N LEU A 38 12.19 -1.95 12.40
CA LEU A 38 13.40 -2.51 13.01
C LEU A 38 13.64 -1.92 14.41
N ASN A 39 13.61 -0.58 14.55
CA ASN A 39 13.80 0.08 15.85
C ASN A 39 12.73 -0.36 16.86
N ASP A 40 11.48 -0.44 16.44
CA ASP A 40 10.36 -0.84 17.30
C ASP A 40 10.49 -2.32 17.76
N THR A 41 11.12 -3.18 16.91
CA THR A 41 11.24 -4.63 17.18
C THR A 41 12.56 -4.99 17.90
N LEU A 42 13.70 -4.43 17.46
CA LEU A 42 15.05 -4.81 17.94
C LEU A 42 15.73 -3.73 18.78
N GLY A 43 15.11 -2.57 18.92
CA GLY A 43 15.62 -1.43 19.68
C GLY A 43 16.57 -0.53 18.89
N HIS A 44 16.75 0.69 19.40
CA HIS A 44 17.56 1.75 18.76
C HIS A 44 19.04 1.40 18.57
N ASP A 45 19.63 0.61 19.49
CA ASP A 45 21.03 0.19 19.38
C ASP A 45 21.29 -0.64 18.12
N GLN A 46 20.32 -1.50 17.72
CA GLN A 46 20.42 -2.28 16.49
C GLN A 46 20.19 -1.42 15.25
N GLY A 47 19.31 -0.41 15.36
CA GLY A 47 19.14 0.61 14.34
C GLY A 47 20.41 1.39 14.06
N ASP A 48 21.10 1.82 15.11
CA ASP A 48 22.36 2.54 14.98
C ASP A 48 23.46 1.66 14.34
N LEU A 49 23.52 0.38 14.69
CA LEU A 49 24.44 -0.56 14.06
C LEU A 49 24.13 -0.77 12.57
N LEU A 50 22.84 -0.87 12.20
CA LEU A 50 22.44 -0.91 10.80
C LEU A 50 22.88 0.34 10.05
N LEU A 51 22.64 1.53 10.61
CA LEU A 51 23.01 2.81 9.97
C LEU A 51 24.52 2.95 9.77
N GLN A 52 25.33 2.44 10.69
CA GLN A 52 26.79 2.40 10.53
C GLN A 52 27.22 1.52 9.35
N GLN A 53 26.64 0.30 9.24
CA GLN A 53 26.92 -0.61 8.15
C GLN A 53 26.42 -0.06 6.78
N VAL A 54 25.27 0.62 6.77
CA VAL A 54 24.76 1.32 5.57
C VAL A 54 25.74 2.40 5.13
N ALA A 55 26.22 3.22 6.06
CA ALA A 55 27.20 4.27 5.77
C ALA A 55 28.49 3.72 5.15
N GLU A 56 28.99 2.60 5.67
CA GLU A 56 30.17 1.91 5.16
C GLU A 56 29.93 1.36 3.74
N ARG A 57 28.79 0.68 3.52
CA ARG A 57 28.41 0.14 2.20
C ARG A 57 28.26 1.24 1.15
N LEU A 58 27.64 2.36 1.51
CA LEU A 58 27.52 3.53 0.61
C LEU A 58 28.89 4.07 0.20
N GLY A 59 29.83 4.17 1.16
CA GLY A 59 31.21 4.59 0.89
C GLY A 59 31.93 3.69 -0.13
N HIS A 60 31.64 2.39 -0.17
CA HIS A 60 32.18 1.44 -1.16
C HIS A 60 31.48 1.52 -2.53
N CYS A 61 30.33 2.17 -2.63
CA CYS A 61 29.62 2.31 -3.89
C CYS A 61 30.08 3.49 -4.74
N VAL A 62 30.72 4.48 -4.14
CA VAL A 62 31.02 5.79 -4.72
C VAL A 62 32.53 6.04 -4.85
N ARG A 63 32.92 7.05 -5.63
CA ARG A 63 34.30 7.48 -5.81
C ARG A 63 34.72 8.48 -4.71
N SER A 64 36.02 8.76 -4.59
CA SER A 64 36.57 9.73 -3.62
C SER A 64 36.11 11.17 -3.86
N VAL A 65 35.74 11.51 -5.10
CA VAL A 65 35.19 12.83 -5.46
C VAL A 65 33.71 12.96 -5.07
N ASP A 66 32.99 11.84 -4.98
CA ASP A 66 31.57 11.83 -4.63
C ASP A 66 31.39 12.10 -3.13
N THR A 67 30.24 12.61 -2.76
CA THR A 67 29.88 12.88 -1.37
C THR A 67 28.77 11.94 -0.90
N VAL A 68 29.00 11.26 0.24
CA VAL A 68 27.97 10.54 0.99
C VAL A 68 27.66 11.31 2.26
N ALA A 69 26.40 11.60 2.54
CA ALA A 69 25.94 12.31 3.75
C ALA A 69 24.76 11.60 4.40
N ARG A 70 24.52 11.86 5.69
CA ARG A 70 23.31 11.45 6.39
C ARG A 70 22.56 12.69 6.89
N LEU A 71 21.28 12.82 6.53
CA LEU A 71 20.45 13.98 6.89
C LEU A 71 19.82 13.86 8.26
N GLY A 72 19.44 12.65 8.65
CA GLY A 72 18.81 12.32 9.92
C GLY A 72 18.07 10.99 9.80
N GLY A 73 17.73 10.36 10.92
CA GLY A 73 17.00 9.08 10.90
C GLY A 73 17.63 8.05 9.97
N ASP A 74 16.88 7.58 8.99
CA ASP A 74 17.21 6.59 7.96
C ASP A 74 17.52 7.20 6.58
N GLU A 75 17.62 8.53 6.51
CA GLU A 75 17.83 9.27 5.25
C GLU A 75 19.33 9.51 4.98
N PHE A 76 19.76 9.02 3.82
CA PHE A 76 21.11 9.26 3.28
C PHE A 76 21.02 9.99 1.95
N VAL A 77 22.07 10.74 1.64
CA VAL A 77 22.21 11.41 0.34
C VAL A 77 23.58 11.10 -0.24
N VAL A 78 23.59 10.76 -1.52
CA VAL A 78 24.80 10.61 -2.31
C VAL A 78 24.80 11.66 -3.40
N MET A 79 25.88 12.44 -3.49
CA MET A 79 26.10 13.38 -4.58
C MET A 79 27.22 12.86 -5.47
N LEU A 80 26.88 12.63 -6.73
CA LEU A 80 27.82 12.24 -7.78
C LEU A 80 28.27 13.48 -8.53
N GLU A 81 29.57 13.63 -8.67
CA GLU A 81 30.21 14.75 -9.35
C GLU A 81 30.94 14.28 -10.60
N GLU A 82 31.29 15.21 -11.48
CA GLU A 82 32.08 14.95 -12.68
C GLU A 82 31.51 13.84 -13.59
N LEU A 83 30.17 13.83 -13.75
CA LEU A 83 29.52 12.96 -14.72
C LEU A 83 29.51 13.59 -16.10
N SER A 84 29.20 12.79 -17.13
CA SER A 84 29.08 13.28 -18.51
C SER A 84 28.10 14.45 -18.62
N ALA A 85 28.39 15.42 -19.48
CA ALA A 85 27.44 16.49 -19.77
C ALA A 85 26.33 16.06 -20.75
N SER A 86 26.50 14.93 -21.44
CA SER A 86 25.47 14.34 -22.32
C SER A 86 24.31 13.81 -21.48
N GLY A 87 23.10 14.25 -21.77
CA GLY A 87 21.92 13.88 -20.98
C GLY A 87 21.72 12.37 -20.84
N ASP A 88 21.89 11.62 -21.92
CA ASP A 88 21.72 10.16 -21.91
C ASP A 88 22.83 9.45 -21.12
N ASP A 89 24.10 9.86 -21.36
CA ASP A 89 25.25 9.30 -20.63
C ASP A 89 25.20 9.64 -19.14
N LEU A 90 24.79 10.87 -18.80
CA LEU A 90 24.56 11.30 -17.41
C LEU A 90 23.59 10.38 -16.68
N VAL A 91 22.44 10.14 -17.31
CA VAL A 91 21.40 9.28 -16.75
C VAL A 91 21.89 7.84 -16.60
N LEU A 92 22.61 7.30 -17.57
CA LEU A 92 23.18 5.95 -17.52
C LEU A 92 24.22 5.81 -16.41
N GLN A 93 25.11 6.79 -16.24
CA GLN A 93 26.13 6.80 -15.18
C GLN A 93 25.47 6.88 -13.79
N ALA A 94 24.53 7.80 -13.60
CA ALA A 94 23.79 7.93 -12.34
C ALA A 94 22.98 6.67 -12.00
N ARG A 95 22.34 6.05 -13.01
CA ARG A 95 21.62 4.78 -12.88
C ARG A 95 22.55 3.67 -12.43
N SER A 96 23.70 3.51 -13.06
CA SER A 96 24.67 2.45 -12.72
C SER A 96 25.11 2.52 -11.26
N VAL A 97 25.38 3.72 -10.73
CA VAL A 97 25.69 3.90 -9.31
C VAL A 97 24.47 3.63 -8.43
N GLY A 98 23.29 4.09 -8.82
CA GLY A 98 22.04 3.83 -8.11
C GLY A 98 21.73 2.33 -7.98
N GLU A 99 21.89 1.57 -9.06
CA GLU A 99 21.70 0.10 -9.08
C GLU A 99 22.74 -0.61 -8.21
N LYS A 100 24.01 -0.15 -8.23
CA LYS A 100 25.06 -0.66 -7.34
C LYS A 100 24.70 -0.43 -5.86
N ILE A 101 24.19 0.76 -5.52
CA ILE A 101 23.72 1.10 -4.18
C ILE A 101 22.54 0.19 -3.78
N LEU A 102 21.54 0.07 -4.66
CA LEU A 102 20.37 -0.77 -4.42
C LEU A 102 20.77 -2.21 -4.10
N ASN A 103 21.61 -2.80 -4.92
CA ASN A 103 22.10 -4.17 -4.74
C ASN A 103 22.92 -4.34 -3.46
N MET A 104 23.83 -3.40 -3.17
CA MET A 104 24.70 -3.48 -2.00
C MET A 104 23.92 -3.32 -0.68
N LEU A 105 22.98 -2.39 -0.63
CA LEU A 105 22.15 -2.15 0.56
C LEU A 105 21.10 -3.24 0.79
N SER A 106 20.68 -3.96 -0.24
CA SER A 106 19.75 -5.10 -0.12
C SER A 106 20.40 -6.40 0.39
N MET A 107 21.74 -6.44 0.51
CA MET A 107 22.44 -7.58 1.10
C MET A 107 22.15 -7.68 2.60
N PRO A 108 22.07 -8.90 3.18
CA PRO A 108 21.83 -9.08 4.60
C PRO A 108 22.82 -8.34 5.48
N TYR A 109 22.34 -7.84 6.61
CA TYR A 109 23.13 -7.14 7.65
C TYR A 109 23.30 -8.04 8.87
N PRO A 110 24.54 -8.33 9.33
CA PRO A 110 24.76 -9.04 10.58
C PRO A 110 24.47 -8.06 11.75
N LEU A 111 23.33 -8.24 12.40
CA LEU A 111 22.95 -7.58 13.63
C LEU A 111 22.96 -8.63 14.75
N GLN A 112 23.39 -8.30 15.96
CA GLN A 112 23.62 -9.17 17.12
C GLN A 112 22.79 -10.47 17.15
N GLY A 113 23.31 -11.54 16.48
CA GLY A 113 22.70 -12.88 16.42
C GLY A 113 21.64 -13.11 15.33
N TYR A 114 21.32 -12.09 14.52
CA TYR A 114 20.34 -12.17 13.43
C TYR A 114 20.92 -11.69 12.11
N GLN A 115 20.44 -12.27 11.01
CA GLN A 115 20.65 -11.75 9.64
C GLN A 115 19.42 -10.90 9.27
N TYR A 116 19.55 -9.58 9.35
CA TYR A 116 18.47 -8.66 8.98
C TYR A 116 18.56 -8.26 7.51
N ARG A 117 17.43 -8.15 6.83
CA ARG A 117 17.35 -7.62 5.47
C ARG A 117 16.62 -6.28 5.48
N SER A 118 17.29 -5.25 5.01
CA SER A 118 16.71 -3.95 4.71
C SER A 118 16.90 -3.68 3.22
N THR A 119 15.97 -2.99 2.63
CA THR A 119 16.06 -2.53 1.24
C THR A 119 16.04 -1.00 1.21
N PRO A 120 16.64 -0.34 0.22
CA PRO A 120 16.53 1.09 0.06
C PRO A 120 15.49 1.48 -0.99
N SER A 121 14.85 2.62 -0.80
CA SER A 121 14.16 3.36 -1.86
C SER A 121 15.04 4.52 -2.29
N VAL A 122 15.34 4.63 -3.60
CA VAL A 122 16.33 5.58 -4.12
C VAL A 122 15.68 6.53 -5.13
N GLY A 123 15.76 7.84 -4.86
CA GLY A 123 15.37 8.90 -5.81
C GLY A 123 16.59 9.57 -6.41
N ILE A 124 16.61 9.74 -7.73
CA ILE A 124 17.73 10.32 -8.48
C ILE A 124 17.29 11.60 -9.17
N ALA A 125 17.97 12.70 -8.88
CA ALA A 125 17.82 13.98 -9.58
C ALA A 125 19.14 14.33 -10.29
N PRO A 126 19.23 14.16 -11.61
CA PRO A 126 20.38 14.62 -12.39
C PRO A 126 20.40 16.15 -12.45
N PHE A 127 21.59 16.72 -12.58
CA PHE A 127 21.79 18.15 -12.84
C PHE A 127 22.91 18.36 -13.85
N THR A 128 22.82 19.44 -14.58
CA THR A 128 23.84 19.85 -15.55
C THR A 128 24.32 21.28 -15.27
N GLY A 129 25.49 21.63 -15.74
CA GLY A 129 26.01 22.99 -15.62
C GLY A 129 25.26 24.05 -16.44
N THR A 130 24.33 23.63 -17.29
CA THR A 130 23.53 24.51 -18.15
C THR A 130 22.24 25.00 -17.52
N GLU A 131 21.80 24.35 -16.45
CA GLU A 131 20.55 24.67 -15.75
C GLU A 131 20.80 25.51 -14.49
N SER A 132 19.91 26.46 -14.22
CA SER A 132 19.97 27.31 -13.02
C SER A 132 19.26 26.65 -11.83
N THR A 133 19.52 25.36 -11.59
CA THR A 133 18.89 24.60 -10.49
C THR A 133 19.53 24.97 -9.14
N THR A 134 18.73 25.27 -8.14
CA THR A 134 19.21 25.55 -6.78
C THR A 134 19.43 24.25 -5.99
N VAL A 135 20.30 24.30 -4.98
CA VAL A 135 20.52 23.16 -4.07
C VAL A 135 19.22 22.69 -3.42
N SER A 136 18.37 23.61 -3.01
CA SER A 136 17.07 23.31 -2.39
C SER A 136 16.12 22.58 -3.35
N GLU A 137 16.13 23.01 -4.60
CA GLU A 137 15.32 22.41 -5.67
C GLU A 137 15.78 21.00 -6.01
N LEU A 138 17.10 20.80 -6.12
CA LEU A 138 17.69 19.50 -6.42
C LEU A 138 17.41 18.48 -5.29
N LEU A 139 17.52 18.88 -4.02
CA LEU A 139 17.12 18.05 -2.88
C LEU A 139 15.66 17.67 -2.95
N LYS A 140 14.77 18.64 -3.22
CA LYS A 140 13.35 18.40 -3.36
C LYS A 140 13.03 17.43 -4.50
N GLN A 141 13.70 17.57 -5.63
CA GLN A 141 13.53 16.68 -6.79
C GLN A 141 13.96 15.25 -6.47
N ALA A 142 15.11 15.06 -5.83
CA ALA A 142 15.60 13.74 -5.44
C ALA A 142 14.69 13.08 -4.37
N ASP A 143 14.22 13.84 -3.38
CA ASP A 143 13.27 13.39 -2.37
C ASP A 143 11.93 12.93 -2.98
N LEU A 144 11.38 13.71 -3.92
CA LEU A 144 10.16 13.34 -4.65
C LEU A 144 10.34 12.04 -5.45
N ALA A 145 11.46 11.86 -6.12
CA ALA A 145 11.77 10.65 -6.85
C ALA A 145 11.90 9.44 -5.88
N MET A 146 12.50 9.62 -4.70
CA MET A 146 12.59 8.60 -3.66
C MET A 146 11.21 8.21 -3.13
N TYR A 147 10.34 9.19 -2.89
CA TYR A 147 8.96 8.91 -2.51
C TYR A 147 8.20 8.09 -3.57
N GLN A 148 8.44 8.36 -4.86
CA GLN A 148 7.90 7.56 -5.96
C GLN A 148 8.46 6.13 -5.97
N ALA A 149 9.73 5.94 -5.61
CA ALA A 149 10.30 4.61 -5.45
C ALA A 149 9.59 3.83 -4.32
N LYS A 150 9.28 4.48 -3.20
CA LYS A 150 8.48 3.88 -2.10
C LYS A 150 7.08 3.49 -2.58
N ALA A 151 6.39 4.37 -3.31
CA ALA A 151 5.05 4.13 -3.83
C ALA A 151 5.01 3.03 -4.90
N ALA A 152 6.10 2.81 -5.64
CA ALA A 152 6.24 1.77 -6.66
C ALA A 152 6.58 0.37 -6.09
N GLY A 153 6.44 0.15 -4.79
CA GLY A 153 6.68 -1.14 -4.13
C GLY A 153 7.99 -1.23 -3.38
N ARG A 154 8.69 -0.11 -3.15
CA ARG A 154 10.00 -0.04 -2.46
C ARG A 154 11.11 -0.80 -3.20
N ASN A 155 12.29 -0.93 -2.59
CA ASN A 155 13.43 -1.67 -3.15
C ASN A 155 13.69 -1.36 -4.63
N THR A 156 13.64 -0.10 -5.00
CA THR A 156 13.79 0.35 -6.39
C THR A 156 14.36 1.75 -6.45
N LEU A 157 14.78 2.17 -7.65
CA LEU A 157 15.18 3.53 -7.93
C LEU A 157 14.23 4.21 -8.91
N ARG A 158 14.08 5.53 -8.78
CA ARG A 158 13.33 6.38 -9.72
C ARG A 158 14.10 7.64 -10.01
N PHE A 159 14.03 8.11 -11.25
CA PHE A 159 14.53 9.42 -11.65
C PHE A 159 13.45 10.48 -11.46
N PHE A 160 13.86 11.69 -11.09
CA PHE A 160 12.95 12.83 -11.03
C PHE A 160 12.40 13.16 -12.41
N ASP A 161 11.09 13.29 -12.48
CA ASP A 161 10.33 13.78 -13.62
C ASP A 161 9.43 14.93 -13.15
N PRO A 162 9.39 16.10 -13.85
CA PRO A 162 8.50 17.22 -13.51
C PRO A 162 7.02 16.83 -13.34
N GLN A 163 6.53 15.83 -14.07
CA GLN A 163 5.17 15.32 -13.92
C GLN A 163 4.92 14.67 -12.54
N MET A 164 5.95 14.13 -11.89
CA MET A 164 5.85 13.51 -10.56
C MET A 164 5.48 14.53 -9.47
N GLN A 165 5.94 15.79 -9.58
CA GLN A 165 5.55 16.86 -8.66
C GLN A 165 4.03 17.07 -8.67
N ALA A 166 3.40 17.03 -9.85
CA ALA A 166 1.96 17.16 -9.99
C ALA A 166 1.22 15.98 -9.34
N VAL A 167 1.71 14.75 -9.49
CA VAL A 167 1.13 13.55 -8.88
C VAL A 167 1.16 13.64 -7.35
N VAL A 168 2.30 14.01 -6.76
CA VAL A 168 2.42 14.14 -5.29
C VAL A 168 1.51 15.23 -4.75
N THR A 169 1.45 16.37 -5.45
CA THR A 169 0.56 17.48 -5.06
C THR A 169 -0.91 17.07 -5.15
N ALA A 170 -1.31 16.39 -6.23
CA ALA A 170 -2.67 15.89 -6.42
C ALA A 170 -3.06 14.86 -5.35
N ARG A 171 -2.13 13.99 -4.94
CA ARG A 171 -2.34 13.00 -3.88
C ARG A 171 -2.52 13.63 -2.51
N ALA A 172 -1.69 14.62 -2.14
CA ALA A 172 -1.84 15.35 -0.88
C ALA A 172 -3.16 16.13 -0.81
N ALA A 173 -3.58 16.72 -1.93
CA ALA A 173 -4.88 17.35 -2.04
C ALA A 173 -6.02 16.33 -1.88
N LEU A 174 -5.92 15.16 -2.51
CA LEU A 174 -6.92 14.09 -2.40
C LEU A 174 -7.04 13.56 -0.97
N GLU A 175 -5.93 13.45 -0.21
CA GLU A 175 -5.97 13.09 1.22
C GLU A 175 -6.74 14.12 2.05
N THR A 176 -6.51 15.40 1.80
CA THR A 176 -7.22 16.49 2.49
C THR A 176 -8.71 16.44 2.17
N ASP A 177 -9.05 16.24 0.89
CA ASP A 177 -10.42 16.11 0.41
C ASP A 177 -11.10 14.88 1.04
N LEU A 178 -10.40 13.74 1.13
CA LEU A 178 -10.92 12.49 1.72
C LEU A 178 -11.28 12.66 3.21
N ARG A 179 -10.45 13.39 3.97
CA ARG A 179 -10.75 13.72 5.37
C ARG A 179 -12.01 14.58 5.50
N ALA A 180 -12.16 15.55 4.62
CA ALA A 180 -13.33 16.44 4.60
C ALA A 180 -14.61 15.70 4.16
N ALA A 181 -14.51 14.82 3.19
CA ALA A 181 -15.61 14.04 2.62
C ALA A 181 -16.37 13.18 3.66
N LEU A 182 -15.66 12.66 4.67
CA LEU A 182 -16.27 11.92 5.79
C LEU A 182 -17.28 12.74 6.59
N ALA A 183 -17.17 14.07 6.60
CA ALA A 183 -18.05 14.97 7.30
C ALA A 183 -19.07 15.68 6.38
N GLN A 184 -18.97 15.50 5.05
CA GLN A 184 -19.71 16.28 4.06
C GLN A 184 -20.69 15.48 3.21
N ASP A 185 -21.07 14.26 3.63
CA ASP A 185 -22.01 13.39 2.91
C ASP A 185 -21.65 13.17 1.42
N GLU A 186 -20.35 13.18 1.08
CA GLU A 186 -19.89 12.96 -0.29
C GLU A 186 -19.79 11.47 -0.66
N PHE A 187 -19.92 10.57 0.31
CA PHE A 187 -19.93 9.11 0.12
C PHE A 187 -21.34 8.59 -0.06
N PHE A 188 -21.48 7.57 -0.89
CA PHE A 188 -22.71 6.80 -1.05
C PHE A 188 -22.41 5.36 -1.46
N LEU A 189 -23.40 4.49 -1.36
CA LEU A 189 -23.26 3.07 -1.70
C LEU A 189 -23.98 2.78 -3.02
N HIS A 190 -23.27 2.08 -3.92
CA HIS A 190 -23.89 1.31 -4.98
C HIS A 190 -24.10 -0.12 -4.53
N PHE A 191 -25.07 -0.80 -5.10
CA PHE A 191 -25.40 -2.18 -4.76
C PHE A 191 -25.33 -3.06 -5.97
N GLN A 192 -24.43 -4.05 -5.95
CA GLN A 192 -24.30 -5.04 -7.02
C GLN A 192 -25.06 -6.31 -6.64
N PRO A 193 -26.06 -6.75 -7.43
CA PRO A 193 -26.80 -7.97 -7.12
C PRO A 193 -25.91 -9.20 -7.18
N GLN A 194 -26.09 -10.09 -6.19
CA GLN A 194 -25.52 -11.44 -6.15
C GLN A 194 -26.63 -12.45 -6.50
N LEU A 195 -26.38 -13.28 -7.52
CA LEU A 195 -27.39 -14.20 -8.04
C LEU A 195 -27.11 -15.63 -7.63
N ARG A 196 -28.16 -16.36 -7.33
CA ARG A 196 -28.11 -17.82 -7.20
C ARG A 196 -28.07 -18.48 -8.59
N GLN A 197 -27.68 -19.74 -8.64
CA GLN A 197 -27.70 -20.52 -9.89
C GLN A 197 -29.09 -20.52 -10.59
N SER A 198 -30.18 -20.37 -9.81
CA SER A 198 -31.56 -20.24 -10.34
C SER A 198 -31.84 -18.88 -11.02
N GLY A 199 -30.92 -17.91 -10.97
CA GLY A 199 -31.11 -16.54 -11.44
C GLY A 199 -31.82 -15.62 -10.43
N ALA A 200 -32.26 -16.15 -9.28
CA ALA A 200 -32.85 -15.33 -8.22
C ALA A 200 -31.78 -14.53 -7.49
N ILE A 201 -32.11 -13.29 -7.06
CA ILE A 201 -31.20 -12.46 -6.25
C ILE A 201 -31.10 -13.09 -4.86
N ALA A 202 -29.87 -13.40 -4.44
CA ALA A 202 -29.54 -13.90 -3.10
C ALA A 202 -29.24 -12.78 -2.11
N GLY A 203 -28.62 -11.71 -2.59
CA GLY A 203 -28.19 -10.57 -1.83
C GLY A 203 -27.60 -9.50 -2.71
N VAL A 204 -26.95 -8.54 -2.08
CA VAL A 204 -26.21 -7.48 -2.77
C VAL A 204 -24.87 -7.23 -2.10
N GLU A 205 -23.91 -6.79 -2.89
CA GLU A 205 -22.65 -6.26 -2.40
C GLU A 205 -22.71 -4.73 -2.34
N ALA A 206 -22.36 -4.15 -1.19
CA ALA A 206 -22.31 -2.71 -0.98
C ALA A 206 -20.94 -2.17 -1.42
N LEU A 207 -20.95 -1.40 -2.49
CA LEU A 207 -19.77 -0.85 -3.12
C LEU A 207 -19.68 0.65 -2.85
N LEU A 208 -18.67 1.08 -2.13
CA LEU A 208 -18.45 2.48 -1.80
C LEU A 208 -18.17 3.31 -3.05
N ARG A 209 -18.78 4.50 -3.10
CA ARG A 209 -18.57 5.49 -4.16
C ARG A 209 -18.35 6.86 -3.52
N TRP A 210 -17.47 7.65 -4.11
CA TRP A 210 -17.20 9.00 -3.68
C TRP A 210 -17.55 10.00 -4.78
N LYS A 211 -18.49 10.88 -4.49
CA LYS A 211 -18.89 11.99 -5.37
C LYS A 211 -18.33 13.30 -4.82
N HIS A 212 -17.10 13.60 -5.19
CA HIS A 212 -16.43 14.83 -4.77
C HIS A 212 -17.05 16.05 -5.45
N THR A 213 -17.24 17.14 -4.70
CA THR A 213 -17.90 18.36 -5.18
C THR A 213 -17.23 19.01 -6.38
N GLN A 214 -15.90 18.95 -6.48
CA GLN A 214 -15.12 19.58 -7.56
C GLN A 214 -14.58 18.56 -8.58
N ARG A 215 -14.22 17.34 -8.15
CA ARG A 215 -13.61 16.31 -9.01
C ARG A 215 -14.64 15.40 -9.68
N GLY A 216 -15.91 15.49 -9.28
CA GLY A 216 -16.93 14.53 -9.72
C GLY A 216 -16.77 13.16 -9.06
N MET A 217 -16.99 12.09 -9.82
CA MET A 217 -16.84 10.73 -9.32
C MET A 217 -15.35 10.34 -9.21
N VAL A 218 -14.89 10.07 -7.99
CA VAL A 218 -13.53 9.59 -7.71
C VAL A 218 -13.57 8.05 -7.68
N PRO A 219 -12.73 7.36 -8.49
CA PRO A 219 -12.69 5.89 -8.52
C PRO A 219 -12.26 5.31 -7.17
N PRO A 220 -12.83 4.16 -6.73
CA PRO A 220 -12.41 3.47 -5.51
C PRO A 220 -10.91 3.14 -5.47
N SER A 221 -10.31 2.75 -6.60
CA SER A 221 -8.87 2.50 -6.73
C SER A 221 -8.00 3.66 -6.26
N ASP A 222 -8.46 4.89 -6.45
CA ASP A 222 -7.67 6.08 -6.17
C ASP A 222 -7.71 6.47 -4.68
N PHE A 223 -8.84 6.25 -4.00
CA PHE A 223 -8.99 6.69 -2.63
C PHE A 223 -8.95 5.58 -1.57
N ILE A 224 -9.25 4.32 -1.90
CA ILE A 224 -9.19 3.21 -0.94
C ILE A 224 -7.75 2.96 -0.50
N ALA A 225 -6.81 2.84 -1.45
CA ALA A 225 -5.39 2.67 -1.13
C ALA A 225 -4.86 3.83 -0.27
N LEU A 226 -5.26 5.07 -0.60
CA LEU A 226 -4.91 6.26 0.19
C LEU A 226 -5.51 6.22 1.59
N ALA A 227 -6.77 5.77 1.72
CA ALA A 227 -7.43 5.63 3.02
C ALA A 227 -6.74 4.58 3.90
N GLU A 228 -6.24 3.48 3.33
CA GLU A 228 -5.48 2.46 4.04
C GLU A 228 -4.16 2.99 4.56
N GLU A 229 -3.37 3.65 3.71
CA GLU A 229 -2.07 4.24 4.07
C GLU A 229 -2.17 5.32 5.16
N THR A 230 -3.25 6.11 5.13
CA THR A 230 -3.47 7.22 6.07
C THR A 230 -4.28 6.84 7.31
N GLY A 231 -4.75 5.59 7.39
CA GLY A 231 -5.62 5.10 8.46
C GLY A 231 -7.07 5.59 8.38
N LEU A 232 -7.44 6.36 7.36
CA LEU A 232 -8.81 6.83 7.12
C LEU A 232 -9.76 5.70 6.73
N ILE A 233 -9.24 4.55 6.36
CA ILE A 233 -10.03 3.36 6.02
C ILE A 233 -10.88 2.89 7.22
N VAL A 234 -10.43 3.09 8.46
CA VAL A 234 -11.17 2.68 9.67
C VAL A 234 -12.45 3.53 9.86
N PRO A 235 -12.39 4.87 9.92
CA PRO A 235 -13.63 5.66 9.99
C PRO A 235 -14.50 5.52 8.74
N LEU A 236 -13.91 5.36 7.56
CA LEU A 236 -14.64 5.13 6.32
C LEU A 236 -15.40 3.79 6.35
N GLY A 237 -14.77 2.72 6.81
CA GLY A 237 -15.39 1.41 6.94
C GLY A 237 -16.53 1.42 7.98
N ARG A 238 -16.40 2.16 9.09
CA ARG A 238 -17.52 2.38 10.03
C ARG A 238 -18.70 3.06 9.36
N TRP A 239 -18.43 4.07 8.53
CA TRP A 239 -19.45 4.77 7.75
C TRP A 239 -20.17 3.78 6.81
N VAL A 240 -19.42 2.96 6.07
CA VAL A 240 -19.97 1.93 5.16
C VAL A 240 -20.85 0.94 5.91
N LEU A 241 -20.34 0.35 6.99
CA LEU A 241 -21.08 -0.62 7.82
C LEU A 241 -22.38 -0.02 8.35
N HIS A 242 -22.33 1.23 8.86
CA HIS A 242 -23.54 1.89 9.38
C HIS A 242 -24.61 2.08 8.30
N HIS A 243 -24.22 2.56 7.10
CA HIS A 243 -25.17 2.82 6.02
C HIS A 243 -25.70 1.53 5.38
N ALA A 244 -24.86 0.51 5.21
CA ALA A 244 -25.28 -0.81 4.73
C ALA A 244 -26.25 -1.46 5.72
N CYS A 245 -25.94 -1.49 7.01
CA CYS A 245 -26.83 -2.06 8.03
C CYS A 245 -28.14 -1.27 8.19
N LYS A 246 -28.11 0.06 8.11
CA LYS A 246 -29.32 0.90 8.12
C LYS A 246 -30.26 0.55 6.96
N LEU A 247 -29.71 0.36 5.76
CA LEU A 247 -30.49 -0.06 4.60
C LEU A 247 -31.01 -1.48 4.77
N LEU A 248 -30.18 -2.42 5.23
CA LEU A 248 -30.57 -3.81 5.48
C LEU A 248 -31.74 -3.89 6.50
N ALA A 249 -31.70 -3.10 7.55
CA ALA A 249 -32.80 -2.99 8.53
C ALA A 249 -34.11 -2.51 7.87
N SER A 250 -34.02 -1.55 6.94
CA SER A 250 -35.19 -1.04 6.22
C SER A 250 -35.89 -2.09 5.34
N TRP A 251 -35.15 -3.09 4.86
CA TRP A 251 -35.66 -4.16 4.01
C TRP A 251 -36.54 -5.17 4.75
N GLN A 252 -36.47 -5.23 6.08
CA GLN A 252 -37.24 -6.20 6.88
C GLN A 252 -38.76 -6.05 6.69
N ASN A 253 -39.21 -4.86 6.31
CA ASN A 253 -40.64 -4.59 6.04
C ASN A 253 -41.02 -4.80 4.56
N ASP A 254 -40.05 -5.13 3.68
CA ASP A 254 -40.31 -5.38 2.26
C ASP A 254 -40.28 -6.89 1.96
N PRO A 255 -41.41 -7.51 1.59
CA PRO A 255 -41.49 -8.93 1.29
C PRO A 255 -40.52 -9.41 0.18
N LEU A 256 -40.09 -8.50 -0.72
CA LEU A 256 -39.17 -8.82 -1.82
C LEU A 256 -37.71 -8.77 -1.40
N ARG A 257 -37.38 -8.04 -0.32
CA ARG A 257 -36.00 -7.78 0.06
C ARG A 257 -35.62 -8.32 1.45
N ARG A 258 -36.62 -8.64 2.28
CA ARG A 258 -36.40 -9.05 3.68
C ARG A 258 -35.48 -10.27 3.85
N ASP A 259 -35.37 -11.13 2.83
CA ASP A 259 -34.55 -12.34 2.86
C ASP A 259 -33.20 -12.17 2.13
N LEU A 260 -32.89 -10.96 1.64
CA LEU A 260 -31.63 -10.67 0.95
C LEU A 260 -30.50 -10.47 1.97
N THR A 261 -29.30 -10.90 1.60
CA THR A 261 -28.06 -10.62 2.34
C THR A 261 -27.40 -9.34 1.84
N MET A 262 -26.64 -8.69 2.73
CA MET A 262 -25.83 -7.51 2.45
C MET A 262 -24.35 -7.87 2.66
N ALA A 263 -23.56 -7.89 1.61
CA ALA A 263 -22.12 -8.08 1.67
C ALA A 263 -21.40 -6.73 1.76
N VAL A 264 -20.41 -6.63 2.63
CA VAL A 264 -19.60 -5.41 2.88
C VAL A 264 -18.13 -5.77 2.87
N ASN A 265 -17.36 -5.10 2.03
CA ASN A 265 -15.91 -5.23 1.97
C ASN A 265 -15.25 -4.64 3.22
N VAL A 266 -14.30 -5.36 3.81
CA VAL A 266 -13.55 -4.94 5.00
C VAL A 266 -12.06 -5.05 4.71
N SER A 267 -11.33 -3.95 4.89
CA SER A 267 -9.88 -3.94 4.72
C SER A 267 -9.16 -4.69 5.84
N SER A 268 -7.96 -5.20 5.54
CA SER A 268 -7.11 -5.86 6.53
C SER A 268 -6.81 -4.98 7.74
N SER A 269 -6.55 -3.69 7.52
CA SER A 269 -6.29 -2.71 8.59
C SER A 269 -7.51 -2.48 9.49
N GLN A 270 -8.70 -2.45 8.91
CA GLN A 270 -9.95 -2.30 9.66
C GLN A 270 -10.24 -3.57 10.47
N PHE A 271 -10.10 -4.76 9.86
CA PHE A 271 -10.37 -6.04 10.49
C PHE A 271 -9.49 -6.30 11.72
N ARG A 272 -8.21 -5.89 11.65
CA ARG A 272 -7.25 -5.99 12.75
C ARG A 272 -7.40 -4.93 13.83
N SER A 273 -8.27 -3.95 13.66
CA SER A 273 -8.50 -2.93 14.70
C SER A 273 -9.05 -3.59 15.97
N PRO A 274 -8.47 -3.35 17.16
CA PRO A 274 -8.96 -3.91 18.42
C PRO A 274 -10.42 -3.58 18.71
N SER A 275 -10.95 -2.50 18.14
CA SER A 275 -12.34 -2.07 18.30
C SER A 275 -13.29 -2.66 17.26
N PHE A 276 -12.83 -3.47 16.30
CA PHE A 276 -13.63 -3.85 15.14
C PHE A 276 -14.88 -4.67 15.53
N VAL A 277 -14.73 -5.65 16.42
CA VAL A 277 -15.86 -6.46 16.93
C VAL A 277 -16.90 -5.57 17.60
N ASP A 278 -16.45 -4.66 18.48
CA ASP A 278 -17.34 -3.72 19.17
C ASP A 278 -18.02 -2.74 18.22
N ASP A 279 -17.30 -2.30 17.17
CA ASP A 279 -17.85 -1.41 16.16
C ASP A 279 -18.97 -2.08 15.36
N VAL A 280 -18.79 -3.33 14.93
CA VAL A 280 -19.83 -4.12 14.24
C VAL A 280 -21.02 -4.38 15.15
N ALA A 281 -20.77 -4.84 16.39
CA ALA A 281 -21.83 -5.10 17.37
C ALA A 281 -22.65 -3.82 17.66
N ARG A 282 -21.99 -2.68 17.81
CA ARG A 282 -22.63 -1.37 18.01
C ARG A 282 -23.49 -0.97 16.83
N VAL A 283 -22.99 -1.13 15.60
CA VAL A 283 -23.73 -0.81 14.38
C VAL A 283 -24.98 -1.67 14.26
N LEU A 284 -24.89 -2.98 14.50
CA LEU A 284 -26.04 -3.89 14.49
C LEU A 284 -27.08 -3.49 15.55
N ALA A 285 -26.64 -3.16 16.76
CA ALA A 285 -27.53 -2.74 17.86
C ALA A 285 -28.25 -1.41 17.55
N ILE A 286 -27.54 -0.42 16.98
CA ILE A 286 -28.11 0.90 16.67
C ILE A 286 -29.07 0.84 15.47
N THR A 287 -28.73 0.06 14.44
CA THR A 287 -29.54 0.00 13.21
C THR A 287 -30.69 -0.99 13.29
N GLY A 288 -30.60 -1.99 14.17
CA GLY A 288 -31.53 -3.10 14.23
C GLY A 288 -31.45 -4.04 13.02
N ALA A 289 -30.34 -4.02 12.29
CA ALA A 289 -30.13 -4.89 11.15
C ALA A 289 -30.05 -6.36 11.59
N PRO A 290 -30.66 -7.30 10.84
CA PRO A 290 -30.56 -8.72 11.13
C PRO A 290 -29.12 -9.20 10.87
N SER A 291 -28.42 -9.53 11.92
CA SER A 291 -27.00 -9.89 11.85
C SER A 291 -26.72 -11.08 10.91
N GLY A 292 -27.62 -12.07 10.86
CA GLY A 292 -27.49 -13.22 9.96
C GLY A 292 -27.62 -12.91 8.46
N GLN A 293 -27.98 -11.68 8.12
CA GLN A 293 -28.02 -11.20 6.73
C GLN A 293 -26.86 -10.26 6.39
N LEU A 294 -26.03 -9.89 7.37
CA LEU A 294 -24.77 -9.19 7.12
C LEU A 294 -23.66 -10.19 6.83
N LYS A 295 -22.97 -10.02 5.72
CA LYS A 295 -21.79 -10.78 5.32
C LYS A 295 -20.59 -9.82 5.19
N LEU A 296 -19.47 -10.15 5.79
CA LEU A 296 -18.22 -9.39 5.64
C LEU A 296 -17.33 -10.07 4.61
N GLU A 297 -16.87 -9.32 3.63
CA GLU A 297 -15.96 -9.78 2.59
C GLU A 297 -14.53 -9.38 2.94
N LEU A 298 -13.65 -10.37 3.05
CA LEU A 298 -12.25 -10.22 3.41
C LEU A 298 -11.39 -10.67 2.24
N THR A 299 -10.36 -9.92 1.90
CA THR A 299 -9.38 -10.37 0.91
C THR A 299 -8.40 -11.36 1.53
N GLU A 300 -7.74 -12.16 0.69
CA GLU A 300 -6.74 -13.16 1.11
C GLU A 300 -5.60 -12.54 1.95
N SER A 301 -5.30 -11.26 1.77
CA SER A 301 -4.26 -10.53 2.50
C SER A 301 -4.46 -10.44 4.02
N VAL A 302 -5.71 -10.55 4.51
CA VAL A 302 -6.01 -10.58 5.96
C VAL A 302 -5.32 -11.77 6.64
N LEU A 303 -5.02 -12.84 5.89
CA LEU A 303 -4.52 -14.12 6.38
C LEU A 303 -2.99 -14.15 6.60
N VAL A 304 -2.26 -13.18 6.08
CA VAL A 304 -0.79 -13.26 5.96
C VAL A 304 -0.07 -12.98 7.29
N GLU A 305 -0.60 -12.10 8.15
CA GLU A 305 0.18 -11.56 9.28
C GLU A 305 -0.10 -12.27 10.62
N ASP A 306 -1.39 -12.45 11.01
CA ASP A 306 -1.77 -13.11 12.28
C ASP A 306 -3.07 -13.90 12.14
N MET A 307 -2.92 -15.18 11.83
CA MET A 307 -4.03 -16.08 11.56
C MET A 307 -4.87 -16.39 12.81
N GLU A 308 -4.24 -16.60 13.96
CA GLU A 308 -4.97 -16.97 15.18
C GLU A 308 -5.87 -15.82 15.65
N SER A 309 -5.34 -14.59 15.62
CA SER A 309 -6.13 -13.39 15.92
C SER A 309 -7.25 -13.16 14.91
N THR A 310 -6.98 -13.42 13.62
CA THR A 310 -8.00 -13.35 12.55
C THR A 310 -9.14 -14.31 12.80
N ILE A 311 -8.87 -15.60 13.09
CA ILE A 311 -9.88 -16.60 13.38
C ILE A 311 -10.68 -16.21 14.64
N ALA A 312 -10.01 -15.78 15.71
CA ALA A 312 -10.68 -15.36 16.94
C ALA A 312 -11.64 -14.18 16.71
N THR A 313 -11.25 -13.21 15.90
CA THR A 313 -12.10 -12.07 15.50
C THR A 313 -13.30 -12.55 14.68
N MET A 314 -13.11 -13.48 13.74
CA MET A 314 -14.20 -14.06 12.95
C MET A 314 -15.17 -14.83 13.85
N GLU A 315 -14.69 -15.65 14.77
CA GLU A 315 -15.52 -16.41 15.71
C GLU A 315 -16.34 -15.50 16.64
N ALA A 316 -15.73 -14.41 17.12
CA ALA A 316 -16.42 -13.42 17.92
C ALA A 316 -17.58 -12.76 17.14
N LEU A 317 -17.37 -12.41 15.87
CA LEU A 317 -18.41 -11.84 15.01
C LEU A 317 -19.46 -12.87 14.59
N ARG A 318 -19.06 -14.13 14.39
CA ARG A 318 -19.96 -15.25 14.13
C ARG A 318 -20.94 -15.50 15.29
N ALA A 319 -20.50 -15.27 16.52
CA ALA A 319 -21.39 -15.36 17.70
C ALA A 319 -22.54 -14.34 17.67
N TYR A 320 -22.37 -13.22 16.95
CA TYR A 320 -23.46 -12.28 16.64
C TYR A 320 -24.30 -12.70 15.43
N GLY A 321 -23.90 -13.74 14.68
CA GLY A 321 -24.60 -14.24 13.50
C GLY A 321 -24.06 -13.67 12.18
N VAL A 322 -22.99 -12.88 12.19
CA VAL A 322 -22.40 -12.29 10.97
C VAL A 322 -21.73 -13.37 10.11
N GLY A 323 -21.99 -13.36 8.80
CA GLY A 323 -21.38 -14.26 7.83
C GLY A 323 -20.08 -13.73 7.25
N PHE A 324 -19.27 -14.64 6.65
CA PHE A 324 -17.99 -14.31 6.06
C PHE A 324 -17.82 -14.86 4.63
N SER A 325 -17.25 -14.04 3.76
CA SER A 325 -16.80 -14.43 2.43
C SER A 325 -15.32 -14.09 2.27
N LEU A 326 -14.57 -14.96 1.62
CA LEU A 326 -13.18 -14.69 1.24
C LEU A 326 -13.15 -14.24 -0.21
N ASP A 327 -12.70 -13.01 -0.45
CA ASP A 327 -12.65 -12.38 -1.77
C ASP A 327 -11.27 -12.48 -2.42
N ASP A 328 -11.22 -12.30 -3.75
CA ASP A 328 -10.02 -12.36 -4.60
C ASP A 328 -9.23 -13.68 -4.44
N PHE A 329 -9.94 -14.80 -4.16
CA PHE A 329 -9.31 -16.07 -3.89
C PHE A 329 -8.57 -16.65 -5.10
N GLY A 330 -7.32 -17.06 -4.86
CA GLY A 330 -6.43 -17.64 -5.86
C GLY A 330 -5.29 -16.72 -6.32
N THR A 331 -5.28 -15.45 -5.90
CA THR A 331 -4.22 -14.49 -6.25
C THR A 331 -3.06 -14.50 -5.25
N GLY A 332 -3.23 -15.08 -4.05
CA GLY A 332 -2.29 -15.08 -2.94
C GLY A 332 -1.79 -16.46 -2.52
N TYR A 333 -1.19 -16.52 -1.34
CA TYR A 333 -0.58 -17.72 -0.75
C TYR A 333 -1.48 -18.34 0.35
N SER A 334 -2.72 -18.65 0.06
CA SER A 334 -3.58 -19.32 1.06
C SER A 334 -3.14 -20.76 1.34
N SER A 335 -2.77 -21.02 2.57
CA SER A 335 -2.60 -22.40 3.03
C SER A 335 -3.96 -23.08 3.23
N LEU A 336 -4.19 -24.21 2.55
CA LEU A 336 -5.42 -25.01 2.69
C LEU A 336 -5.71 -25.41 4.14
N SER A 337 -4.67 -25.53 4.99
CA SER A 337 -4.82 -25.86 6.40
C SER A 337 -5.53 -24.75 7.19
N TYR A 338 -5.35 -23.51 6.78
CA TYR A 338 -6.01 -22.36 7.41
C TYR A 338 -7.44 -22.16 6.91
N LEU A 339 -7.66 -22.32 5.61
CA LEU A 339 -8.99 -22.22 5.02
C LEU A 339 -10.00 -23.17 5.72
N LYS A 340 -9.57 -24.38 6.10
CA LYS A 340 -10.39 -25.35 6.85
C LYS A 340 -10.77 -24.87 8.25
N ARG A 341 -9.96 -24.01 8.90
CA ARG A 341 -10.17 -23.54 10.28
C ARG A 341 -11.02 -22.27 10.35
N MET A 342 -11.13 -21.56 9.24
CA MET A 342 -11.87 -20.31 9.19
C MET A 342 -13.36 -20.55 9.13
N PRO A 343 -14.18 -19.80 9.90
CA PRO A 343 -15.64 -19.91 9.85
C PRO A 343 -16.20 -19.14 8.63
N LEU A 344 -15.84 -19.57 7.42
CA LEU A 344 -16.32 -19.00 6.15
C LEU A 344 -17.65 -19.61 5.73
N ASP A 345 -18.44 -18.83 4.99
CA ASP A 345 -19.64 -19.28 4.30
C ASP A 345 -19.44 -19.37 2.78
N GLN A 346 -18.51 -18.58 2.24
CA GLN A 346 -18.36 -18.43 0.80
C GLN A 346 -16.90 -18.15 0.39
N LEU A 347 -16.50 -18.65 -0.78
CA LEU A 347 -15.31 -18.21 -1.51
C LEU A 347 -15.74 -17.44 -2.76
N LYS A 348 -15.08 -16.31 -3.06
CA LYS A 348 -15.25 -15.54 -4.30
C LYS A 348 -14.01 -15.72 -5.15
N ILE A 349 -14.19 -16.20 -6.38
CA ILE A 349 -13.10 -16.37 -7.34
C ILE A 349 -12.74 -15.00 -7.91
N ASP A 350 -11.45 -14.66 -7.90
CA ASP A 350 -10.98 -13.40 -8.48
C ASP A 350 -11.41 -13.26 -9.95
N GLN A 351 -11.83 -12.05 -10.31
CA GLN A 351 -12.33 -11.75 -11.66
C GLN A 351 -11.31 -11.99 -12.77
N SER A 352 -10.00 -11.94 -12.48
CA SER A 352 -8.96 -12.19 -13.48
C SER A 352 -9.05 -13.61 -14.04
N PHE A 353 -9.29 -14.60 -13.20
CA PHE A 353 -9.47 -16.00 -13.62
C PHE A 353 -10.82 -16.24 -14.34
N VAL A 354 -11.86 -15.51 -13.91
CA VAL A 354 -13.20 -15.67 -14.51
C VAL A 354 -13.27 -15.03 -15.89
N ARG A 355 -12.59 -13.89 -16.09
CA ARG A 355 -12.60 -13.18 -17.37
C ARG A 355 -12.08 -14.02 -18.53
N ASP A 356 -11.00 -14.74 -18.29
CA ASP A 356 -10.29 -15.48 -19.34
C ASP A 356 -10.56 -17.00 -19.30
N VAL A 357 -11.54 -17.47 -18.49
CA VAL A 357 -11.89 -18.88 -18.24
C VAL A 357 -12.21 -19.69 -19.50
N LEU A 358 -12.72 -19.05 -20.55
CA LEU A 358 -13.05 -19.70 -21.83
C LEU A 358 -11.88 -19.73 -22.82
N SER A 359 -10.84 -18.92 -22.60
CA SER A 359 -9.70 -18.73 -23.51
C SER A 359 -8.38 -19.23 -22.95
N ASP A 360 -8.20 -19.24 -21.62
CA ASP A 360 -7.00 -19.73 -20.96
C ASP A 360 -7.27 -21.06 -20.20
N PRO A 361 -6.62 -22.18 -20.62
CA PRO A 361 -6.78 -23.46 -19.93
C PRO A 361 -6.26 -23.45 -18.47
N ASN A 362 -5.29 -22.58 -18.11
CA ASN A 362 -4.78 -22.49 -16.75
C ASN A 362 -5.82 -21.82 -15.85
N ASP A 363 -6.44 -20.71 -16.29
CA ASP A 363 -7.49 -20.04 -15.57
C ASP A 363 -8.71 -20.96 -15.37
N ALA A 364 -9.09 -21.71 -16.42
CA ALA A 364 -10.14 -22.72 -16.31
C ALA A 364 -9.80 -23.80 -15.27
N ALA A 365 -8.55 -24.27 -15.20
CA ALA A 365 -8.11 -25.27 -14.21
C ALA A 365 -8.13 -24.70 -12.78
N ILE A 366 -7.73 -23.42 -12.59
CA ILE A 366 -7.79 -22.71 -11.31
C ILE A 366 -9.25 -22.61 -10.85
N VAL A 367 -10.15 -22.10 -11.70
CA VAL A 367 -11.57 -21.95 -11.39
C VAL A 367 -12.19 -23.32 -11.01
N HIS A 368 -11.93 -24.38 -11.79
CA HIS A 368 -12.39 -25.73 -11.46
C HIS A 368 -11.86 -26.23 -10.11
N THR A 369 -10.60 -25.95 -9.81
CA THR A 369 -9.98 -26.35 -8.54
C THR A 369 -10.63 -25.66 -7.36
N ILE A 370 -10.87 -24.34 -7.47
CA ILE A 370 -11.53 -23.54 -6.41
C ILE A 370 -12.95 -24.04 -6.19
N ILE A 371 -13.73 -24.29 -7.24
CA ILE A 371 -15.09 -24.84 -7.13
C ILE A 371 -15.09 -26.22 -6.44
N GLY A 372 -14.14 -27.08 -6.81
CA GLY A 372 -13.99 -28.43 -6.20
C GLY A 372 -13.63 -28.33 -4.70
N LEU A 373 -12.72 -27.41 -4.36
CA LEU A 373 -12.31 -27.12 -2.99
C LEU A 373 -13.48 -26.61 -2.14
N SER A 374 -14.20 -25.62 -2.64
CA SER A 374 -15.36 -25.03 -1.95
C SER A 374 -16.42 -26.09 -1.65
N ARG A 375 -16.75 -26.95 -2.62
CA ARG A 375 -17.68 -28.07 -2.42
C ARG A 375 -17.20 -29.03 -1.32
N SER A 376 -15.90 -29.34 -1.31
CA SER A 376 -15.31 -30.24 -0.31
C SER A 376 -15.33 -29.67 1.10
N LEU A 377 -15.32 -28.35 1.23
CA LEU A 377 -15.38 -27.60 2.50
C LEU A 377 -16.80 -27.18 2.88
N GLY A 378 -17.81 -27.42 2.03
CA GLY A 378 -19.20 -27.02 2.25
C GLY A 378 -19.42 -25.51 2.15
N LEU A 379 -18.59 -24.82 1.33
CA LEU A 379 -18.66 -23.38 1.10
C LEU A 379 -19.40 -23.06 -0.20
N ASP A 380 -20.13 -21.96 -0.23
CA ASP A 380 -20.68 -21.38 -1.46
C ASP A 380 -19.55 -20.79 -2.33
N VAL A 381 -19.79 -20.64 -3.65
CA VAL A 381 -18.88 -19.99 -4.60
C VAL A 381 -19.62 -18.91 -5.36
#